data_a62839912baf651ffbcaf553d2269e47
#
_entry.id   a62839912baf651ffbcaf553d2269e47
#
_cell.length_a   1.000
_cell.length_b   1.000
_cell.length_c   1.000
_cell.angle_alpha   90.00
_cell.angle_beta   90.00
_cell.angle_gamma   90.00
#
_symmetry.space_group_name_H-M   'P 1'
#
loop_
_entity.id
_entity.type
_entity.pdbx_description
1 polymer ?
#
loop_
_entity_poly.entity_id
_entity_poly.type
_entity_poly.pdbx_seq_one_letter_code
_entity_poly.pdbx_strand_id
1 'polypeptide(L)'
;MAQAAAVSQLTLEVERNGDVFTIKCHGKLVLGVCDVLAGKVKELIPQSKRIVLDLTDLSQMDSIGLGTLVRLYVSAKAGGSCVVLVNVGPRIRQLLGITNLLSVLTDMCEQGVNIRF
;
A
#
# COMPACT_ATOMS: atom_id res chain seq x y z
N MET A 1 -2.14 22.90 17.08
CA MET A 1 -1.99 22.44 16.67
C MET A 1 -1.63 22.34 15.92
N ALA A 2 -1.77 22.48 15.73
CA ALA A 2 -1.59 22.22 14.97
C ALA A 2 -1.21 21.85 14.35
N GLN A 3 -1.15 21.61 14.22
CA GLN A 3 -1.03 21.15 13.63
C GLN A 3 -0.80 20.75 12.94
N ALA A 4 -0.41 20.83 13.08
CA ALA A 4 -0.35 20.47 12.30
C ALA A 4 -0.68 20.00 11.60
N ALA A 5 -0.91 20.12 11.89
CA ALA A 5 -1.41 19.62 11.35
C ALA A 5 -1.48 19.19 10.47
N ALA A 6 -1.47 19.54 10.91
CA ALA A 6 -2.04 18.94 10.11
C ALA A 6 -1.62 18.69 8.84
N VAL A 7 -0.66 19.00 8.55
CA VAL A 7 -0.24 18.68 7.22
C VAL A 7 0.29 17.28 7.21
N SER A 8 -0.62 16.36 7.05
CA SER A 8 -0.20 15.00 6.81
C SER A 8 0.24 14.91 5.37
N GLN A 9 1.43 14.37 5.14
CA GLN A 9 1.91 14.13 3.79
C GLN A 9 1.20 12.95 3.16
N LEU A 10 0.54 12.14 3.95
CA LEU A 10 -0.19 10.97 3.49
C LEU A 10 -1.54 10.92 4.17
N THR A 11 -2.61 10.85 3.39
CA THR A 11 -3.95 10.62 3.90
C THR A 11 -4.53 9.38 3.23
N LEU A 12 -5.41 8.70 3.96
CA LEU A 12 -5.98 7.44 3.51
C LEU A 12 -7.49 7.51 3.54
N GLU A 13 -8.12 6.95 2.51
CA GLU A 13 -9.56 6.73 2.47
C GLU A 13 -9.79 5.24 2.40
N VAL A 14 -10.57 4.70 3.32
CA VAL A 14 -10.82 3.27 3.39
C VAL A 14 -12.25 2.98 2.98
N GLU A 15 -12.42 2.07 2.02
CA GLU A 15 -13.72 1.59 1.61
C GLU A 15 -13.78 0.09 1.86
N ARG A 16 -14.88 -0.37 2.39
CA ARG A 16 -15.07 -1.78 2.66
C ARG A 16 -16.13 -2.36 1.74
N ASN A 17 -15.84 -3.53 1.18
CA ASN A 17 -16.79 -4.25 0.38
C ASN A 17 -16.67 -5.73 0.76
N GLY A 18 -17.47 -6.14 1.75
CA GLY A 18 -17.37 -7.48 2.30
C GLY A 18 -16.06 -7.66 3.06
N ASP A 19 -15.25 -8.61 2.63
CA ASP A 19 -13.94 -8.86 3.21
C ASP A 19 -12.81 -8.30 2.35
N VAL A 20 -13.14 -7.41 1.41
CA VAL A 20 -12.17 -6.69 0.60
C VAL A 20 -12.18 -5.22 1.03
N PHE A 21 -11.02 -4.72 1.40
CA PHE A 21 -10.86 -3.31 1.77
C PHE A 21 -10.03 -2.61 0.70
N THR A 22 -10.46 -1.43 0.30
CA THR A 22 -9.70 -0.59 -0.62
C THR A 22 -9.22 0.63 0.14
N ILE A 23 -7.92 0.85 0.14
CA ILE A 23 -7.31 2.01 0.77
C ILE A 23 -6.79 2.92 -0.33
N LYS A 24 -7.40 4.08 -0.47
CA LYS A 24 -6.91 5.09 -1.42
C LYS A 24 -5.88 5.93 -0.72
N CYS A 25 -4.67 5.94 -1.27
CA CYS A 25 -3.56 6.68 -0.70
C CYS A 25 -3.41 8.00 -1.43
N HIS A 26 -3.41 9.09 -0.67
CA HIS A 26 -3.27 10.43 -1.21
C HIS A 26 -2.03 11.08 -0.64
N GLY A 27 -1.16 11.57 -1.50
CA GLY A 27 0.02 12.30 -1.08
C GLY A 27 1.31 11.54 -1.30
N LYS A 28 2.08 11.38 -0.25
CA LYS A 28 3.44 10.82 -0.35
C LYS A 28 3.62 9.69 0.64
N LEU A 29 4.21 8.60 0.18
CA LEU A 29 4.57 7.48 1.05
C LEU A 29 6.09 7.51 1.21
N VAL A 30 6.54 8.29 2.17
CA VAL A 30 7.95 8.58 2.38
C VAL A 30 8.29 8.45 3.87
N LEU A 31 9.58 8.51 4.15
CA LEU A 31 10.08 8.45 5.52
C LEU A 31 9.31 9.43 6.41
N GLY A 32 8.88 8.98 7.55
CA GLY A 32 8.18 9.80 8.52
C GLY A 32 6.67 9.64 8.50
N VAL A 33 6.10 9.14 7.40
CA VAL A 33 4.65 8.98 7.32
C VAL A 33 4.21 7.56 6.99
N CYS A 34 5.15 6.64 6.82
CA CYS A 34 4.82 5.27 6.44
C CYS A 34 3.99 4.56 7.52
N ASP A 35 4.12 4.96 8.77
CA ASP A 35 3.37 4.34 9.85
C ASP A 35 1.88 4.56 9.73
N VAL A 36 1.47 5.63 9.07
CA VAL A 36 0.05 5.89 8.82
C VAL A 36 -0.56 4.74 8.04
N LEU A 37 0.10 4.36 6.95
CA LEU A 37 -0.37 3.25 6.13
C LEU A 37 -0.17 1.92 6.84
N ALA A 38 0.98 1.70 7.43
CA ALA A 38 1.29 0.44 8.09
C ALA A 38 0.29 0.14 9.20
N GLY A 39 -0.04 1.13 10.02
CA GLY A 39 -0.99 0.95 11.09
C GLY A 39 -2.38 0.58 10.59
N LYS A 40 -2.83 1.26 9.54
CA LYS A 40 -4.15 0.99 8.98
C LYS A 40 -4.21 -0.42 8.38
N VAL A 41 -3.21 -0.80 7.60
CA VAL A 41 -3.20 -2.12 6.99
C VAL A 41 -3.16 -3.22 8.06
N LYS A 42 -2.34 -3.07 9.07
CA LYS A 42 -2.26 -4.05 10.15
C LYS A 42 -3.58 -4.21 10.88
N GLU A 43 -4.30 -3.11 11.05
CA GLU A 43 -5.61 -3.12 11.67
C GLU A 43 -6.60 -3.94 10.85
N LEU A 44 -6.50 -3.88 9.52
CA LEU A 44 -7.46 -4.50 8.62
C LEU A 44 -7.14 -5.94 8.28
N ILE A 45 -5.90 -6.37 8.44
CA ILE A 45 -5.49 -7.73 8.06
C ILE A 45 -6.40 -8.81 8.65
N PRO A 46 -6.73 -8.79 9.97
CA PRO A 46 -7.56 -9.86 10.54
C PRO A 46 -8.97 -9.91 10.02
N GLN A 47 -9.44 -8.83 9.42
CA GLN A 47 -10.83 -8.71 8.97
C GLN A 47 -10.97 -8.84 7.47
N SER A 48 -9.89 -9.07 6.75
CA SER A 48 -9.92 -8.99 5.30
C SER A 48 -9.31 -10.21 4.66
N LYS A 49 -9.83 -10.54 3.48
CA LYS A 49 -9.18 -11.49 2.59
C LYS A 49 -8.26 -10.78 1.63
N ARG A 50 -8.54 -9.52 1.36
CA ARG A 50 -7.77 -8.74 0.40
C ARG A 50 -7.80 -7.28 0.78
N ILE A 51 -6.65 -6.65 0.68
CA ILE A 51 -6.51 -5.22 0.89
C ILE A 51 -5.94 -4.64 -0.39
N VAL A 52 -6.72 -3.78 -1.03
CA VAL A 52 -6.33 -3.13 -2.29
C VAL A 52 -5.78 -1.76 -1.93
N LEU A 53 -4.56 -1.50 -2.33
CA LEU A 53 -3.95 -0.18 -2.17
C LEU A 53 -4.03 0.54 -3.50
N ASP A 54 -4.87 1.57 -3.55
CA ASP A 54 -5.06 2.37 -4.75
C ASP A 54 -4.10 3.54 -4.70
N LEU A 55 -3.16 3.55 -5.61
CA LEU A 55 -2.08 4.51 -5.64
C LEU A 55 -2.29 5.63 -6.66
N THR A 56 -3.53 5.80 -7.12
CA THR A 56 -3.84 6.83 -8.13
C THR A 56 -3.33 8.19 -7.72
N ASP A 57 -3.55 8.57 -6.47
CA ASP A 57 -3.21 9.91 -5.97
C ASP A 57 -1.93 9.92 -5.14
N LEU A 58 -1.13 8.87 -5.24
CA LEU A 58 0.16 8.84 -4.58
C LEU A 58 1.18 9.49 -5.51
N SER A 59 1.69 10.64 -5.09
CA SER A 59 2.56 11.44 -5.94
C SER A 59 4.02 11.07 -5.80
N GLN A 60 4.41 10.44 -4.70
CA GLN A 60 5.81 10.18 -4.44
C GLN A 60 5.98 9.02 -3.47
N MET A 61 7.05 8.25 -3.67
CA MET A 61 7.43 7.19 -2.76
C MET A 61 8.94 7.09 -2.74
N ASP A 62 9.52 6.95 -1.55
CA ASP A 62 10.96 6.72 -1.42
C ASP A 62 11.22 5.25 -1.09
N SER A 63 12.48 4.91 -0.87
CA SER A 63 12.85 3.53 -0.58
C SER A 63 12.26 3.04 0.73
N ILE A 64 12.01 3.94 1.68
CA ILE A 64 11.39 3.57 2.94
C ILE A 64 9.92 3.20 2.71
N GLY A 65 9.24 3.98 1.88
CA GLY A 65 7.86 3.67 1.50
C GLY A 65 7.77 2.35 0.77
N LEU A 66 8.69 2.11 -0.14
CA LEU A 66 8.75 0.86 -0.88
C LEU A 66 8.95 -0.32 0.07
N GLY A 67 9.89 -0.21 1.00
CA GLY A 67 10.13 -1.23 2.00
C GLY A 67 8.91 -1.48 2.87
N THR A 68 8.17 -0.42 3.18
CA THR A 68 6.93 -0.53 3.94
C THR A 68 5.90 -1.37 3.19
N LEU A 69 5.72 -1.13 1.89
CA LEU A 69 4.80 -1.91 1.08
C LEU A 69 5.17 -3.39 1.08
N VAL A 70 6.46 -3.69 0.95
CA VAL A 70 6.93 -5.07 0.96
C VAL A 70 6.62 -5.73 2.29
N ARG A 71 6.89 -5.05 3.39
CA ARG A 71 6.61 -5.60 4.72
C ARG A 71 5.12 -5.83 4.94
N LEU A 72 4.29 -4.92 4.47
CA LEU A 72 2.86 -5.07 4.60
C LEU A 72 2.35 -6.24 3.77
N TYR A 73 2.93 -6.44 2.62
CA TYR A 73 2.61 -7.56 1.76
C TYR A 73 2.87 -8.88 2.49
N VAL A 74 4.05 -9.00 3.08
CA VAL A 74 4.43 -10.20 3.82
C VAL A 74 3.54 -10.39 5.04
N SER A 75 3.28 -9.31 5.78
CA SER A 75 2.43 -9.39 6.97
C SER A 75 1.01 -9.82 6.64
N ALA A 76 0.47 -9.31 5.55
CA ALA A 76 -0.88 -9.68 5.13
C ALA A 76 -0.93 -11.16 4.77
N LYS A 77 0.04 -11.64 4.03
CA LYS A 77 0.11 -13.04 3.65
C LYS A 77 0.16 -13.93 4.88
N ALA A 78 0.99 -13.59 5.85
CA ALA A 78 1.11 -14.36 7.08
C ALA A 78 -0.19 -14.35 7.88
N GLY A 79 -0.97 -13.29 7.78
CA GLY A 79 -2.24 -13.15 8.51
C GLY A 79 -3.45 -13.65 7.74
N GLY A 80 -3.26 -14.30 6.60
CA GLY A 80 -4.36 -14.84 5.83
C GLY A 80 -5.02 -13.87 4.89
N SER A 81 -4.41 -12.72 4.66
CA SER A 81 -4.92 -11.72 3.74
C SER A 81 -3.97 -11.59 2.54
N CYS A 82 -4.23 -10.63 1.68
CA CYS A 82 -3.39 -10.37 0.52
C CYS A 82 -3.45 -8.90 0.19
N VAL A 83 -2.30 -8.27 0.00
CA VAL A 83 -2.21 -6.88 -0.42
C VAL A 83 -2.02 -6.84 -1.93
N VAL A 84 -2.81 -6.00 -2.59
CA VAL A 84 -2.78 -5.82 -4.04
C VAL A 84 -2.58 -4.34 -4.31
N LEU A 85 -1.71 -4.01 -5.25
CA LEU A 85 -1.50 -2.63 -5.68
C LEU A 85 -2.24 -2.38 -6.98
N VAL A 86 -2.99 -1.29 -7.06
CA VAL A 86 -3.68 -0.90 -8.29
C VAL A 86 -3.35 0.55 -8.63
N ASN A 87 -3.44 0.87 -9.90
CA ASN A 87 -3.21 2.23 -10.41
C ASN A 87 -1.82 2.77 -10.03
N VAL A 88 -0.82 1.95 -10.22
CA VAL A 88 0.56 2.32 -9.93
C VAL A 88 1.03 3.32 -10.99
N GLY A 89 1.43 4.51 -10.54
CA GLY A 89 1.88 5.54 -11.45
C GLY A 89 3.23 5.22 -12.07
N PRO A 90 3.60 5.94 -13.15
CA PRO A 90 4.83 5.64 -13.87
C PRO A 90 6.08 5.72 -13.02
N ARG A 91 6.14 6.70 -12.13
CA ARG A 91 7.30 6.90 -11.28
C ARG A 91 7.48 5.76 -10.28
N ILE A 92 6.37 5.33 -9.68
CA ILE A 92 6.40 4.25 -8.70
C ILE A 92 6.67 2.92 -9.40
N ARG A 93 6.07 2.74 -10.57
CA ARG A 93 6.30 1.54 -11.36
C ARG A 93 7.77 1.40 -11.76
N GLN A 94 8.40 2.51 -12.10
CA GLN A 94 9.81 2.52 -12.43
C GLN A 94 10.66 2.10 -11.22
N LEU A 95 10.33 2.60 -10.05
CA LEU A 95 11.02 2.25 -8.83
C LEU A 95 10.89 0.75 -8.53
N LEU A 96 9.69 0.20 -8.67
CA LEU A 96 9.46 -1.22 -8.49
C LEU A 96 10.26 -2.05 -9.51
N GLY A 97 10.33 -1.59 -10.74
CA GLY A 97 11.07 -2.26 -11.77
C GLY A 97 12.58 -2.28 -11.51
N ILE A 98 13.12 -1.15 -11.09
CA ILE A 98 14.55 -1.05 -10.81
C ILE A 98 14.94 -1.99 -9.69
N THR A 99 14.11 -2.14 -8.67
CA THR A 99 14.44 -2.98 -7.52
C THR A 99 14.00 -4.42 -7.71
N ASN A 100 13.36 -4.71 -8.83
CA ASN A 100 12.84 -6.06 -9.14
C ASN A 100 11.78 -6.54 -8.16
N LEU A 101 11.16 -5.62 -7.43
CA LEU A 101 10.15 -5.99 -6.45
C LEU A 101 8.80 -6.28 -7.08
N LEU A 102 8.59 -5.84 -8.31
CA LEU A 102 7.36 -6.10 -9.02
C LEU A 102 7.08 -7.60 -9.09
N SER A 103 8.10 -8.36 -9.41
CA SER A 103 7.99 -9.80 -9.51
C SER A 103 7.66 -10.44 -8.16
N VAL A 104 8.30 -9.97 -7.08
CA VAL A 104 8.04 -10.46 -5.73
C VAL A 104 6.59 -10.22 -5.33
N LEU A 105 6.11 -8.98 -5.54
CA LEU A 105 4.75 -8.64 -5.17
C LEU A 105 3.72 -9.42 -5.99
N THR A 106 4.03 -9.70 -7.24
CA THR A 106 3.15 -10.46 -8.10
C THR A 106 3.03 -11.91 -7.64
N ASP A 107 4.13 -12.50 -7.22
CA ASP A 107 4.15 -13.90 -6.84
C ASP A 107 3.45 -14.16 -5.51
N MET A 108 3.47 -13.20 -4.61
CA MET A 108 2.96 -13.43 -3.27
C MET A 108 1.45 -13.50 -3.18
N CYS A 109 0.75 -12.88 -4.10
CA CYS A 109 -0.70 -12.95 -4.15
C CYS A 109 -1.12 -13.79 -5.34
N GLU A 110 -0.83 -15.01 -5.27
CA GLU A 110 -0.91 -15.90 -6.41
C GLU A 110 -2.25 -15.98 -7.10
N GLN A 111 -3.29 -15.63 -6.42
CA GLN A 111 -4.63 -15.92 -6.90
C GLN A 111 -5.22 -14.88 -7.78
N GLY A 112 -4.55 -14.07 -8.31
CA GLY A 112 -5.20 -13.18 -9.18
C GLY A 112 -4.36 -12.01 -9.50
N VAL A 113 -4.98 -10.99 -9.87
CA VAL A 113 -4.29 -9.81 -10.27
C VAL A 113 -3.67 -9.16 -9.08
N ASN A 114 -2.41 -8.95 -9.15
CA ASN A 114 -1.68 -8.44 -8.02
C ASN A 114 -1.31 -6.99 -8.19
N ILE A 115 -0.93 -6.61 -9.38
CA ILE A 115 -0.54 -5.24 -9.67
C ILE A 115 -1.18 -4.81 -10.97
N ARG A 116 -1.82 -3.65 -10.93
CA ARG A 116 -2.39 -3.05 -12.12
C ARG A 116 -1.78 -1.69 -12.34
N PHE A 117 -1.33 -1.48 -13.52
CA PHE A 117 -0.72 -0.20 -13.88
C PHE A 117 -1.69 0.69 -14.67
#